data_cfc0d6ecd18b5393755dc29dc15b8269
#
_entry.id   cfc0d6ecd18b5393755dc29dc15b8269
#
_cell.length_a   1.000
_cell.length_b   1.000
_cell.length_c   1.000
_cell.angle_alpha   90.00
_cell.angle_beta   90.00
_cell.angle_gamma   90.00
#
_symmetry.space_group_name_H-M   'P 1'
#
loop_
_entity.id
_entity.type
_entity.pdbx_description
1 polymer ?
#
loop_
_entity_poly.entity_id
_entity_poly.type
_entity_poly.pdbx_seq_one_letter_code
_entity_poly.pdbx_strand_id
1 'polypeptide(L)'
;MHADGFRAALVGLGGRIVATSPGCVAVMATPRRSSARSWSGAGLLRASGLRCVGAGLAVPSAVAEPEGTALNPLHIAWPAGSPVRDIFAACVRRAGITGPAFTGNDVNLTALAEHRHGAGRGAQHLLCVATGHRGVGGALVLDGRLHSGSSGLALEVGHLTVNPEGRPCHCGGRGCLDVETDPLAFLTTARREPGPEESLLKQAGNLLRTEYDDPAVRQAAEALIDRLGLGLAGLVNILNPDRIILGGLHRDLLEADPERLRAVVADRSLWGRSGSVPILPCTLAHNSLVGAAELAWQPVLDDPLAALA
;
A
#
# COMPACT_ATOMS: atom_id res chain seq x y z
N MET A 1 5.13 -7.61 -0.24
CA MET A 1 5.65 -8.45 -1.33
C MET A 1 5.68 -7.57 -2.55
N HIS A 2 6.69 -7.62 -3.39
CA HIS A 2 6.77 -6.87 -4.64
C HIS A 2 6.89 -7.87 -5.78
N ALA A 3 6.63 -7.47 -7.02
CA ALA A 3 6.81 -8.34 -8.19
C ALA A 3 8.22 -8.99 -8.23
N ASP A 4 9.19 -8.30 -7.65
CA ASP A 4 10.62 -8.64 -7.66
C ASP A 4 11.06 -9.50 -6.45
N GLY A 5 10.19 -9.82 -5.49
CA GLY A 5 10.54 -10.64 -4.34
C GLY A 5 9.93 -10.22 -3.01
N PHE A 6 10.47 -10.79 -1.95
CA PHE A 6 10.05 -10.50 -0.58
C PHE A 6 11.08 -9.63 0.12
N ARG A 7 10.59 -8.68 0.90
CA ARG A 7 11.39 -8.03 1.95
C ARG A 7 10.94 -8.56 3.30
N ALA A 8 11.88 -8.74 4.22
CA ALA A 8 11.58 -9.10 5.59
C ALA A 8 12.16 -8.05 6.54
N ALA A 9 11.45 -7.82 7.63
CA ALA A 9 11.93 -6.97 8.72
C ALA A 9 11.62 -7.60 10.07
N LEU A 10 12.46 -7.33 11.06
CA LEU A 10 12.13 -7.47 12.46
C LEU A 10 11.65 -6.11 12.96
N VAL A 11 10.42 -6.08 13.47
CA VAL A 11 9.78 -4.85 13.94
C VAL A 11 9.41 -5.03 15.40
N GLY A 12 9.97 -4.17 16.24
CA GLY A 12 9.64 -4.13 17.66
C GLY A 12 8.32 -3.41 17.92
N LEU A 13 7.86 -3.49 19.16
CA LEU A 13 6.71 -2.71 19.62
C LEU A 13 6.94 -1.22 19.33
N GLY A 14 5.88 -0.53 18.92
CA GLY A 14 5.94 0.87 18.51
C GLY A 14 6.49 1.09 17.09
N GLY A 15 6.45 0.07 16.23
CA GLY A 15 6.78 0.18 14.81
C GLY A 15 8.28 0.33 14.49
N ARG A 16 9.16 0.18 15.49
CA ARG A 16 10.61 0.35 15.31
C ARG A 16 11.21 -0.82 14.54
N ILE A 17 11.74 -0.55 13.35
CA ILE A 17 12.49 -1.54 12.57
C ILE A 17 13.84 -1.81 13.27
N VAL A 18 14.04 -3.06 13.70
CA VAL A 18 15.27 -3.54 14.33
C VAL A 18 16.29 -4.00 13.30
N ALA A 19 15.80 -4.73 12.28
CA ALA A 19 16.63 -5.21 11.19
C ALA A 19 15.77 -5.45 9.94
N THR A 20 16.41 -5.31 8.78
CA THR A 20 15.81 -5.66 7.48
C THR A 20 16.72 -6.62 6.73
N SER A 21 16.13 -7.47 5.91
CA SER A 21 16.86 -8.27 4.93
C SER A 21 16.47 -7.80 3.53
N PRO A 22 17.46 -7.56 2.65
CA PRO A 22 17.17 -7.45 1.22
C PRO A 22 16.56 -8.77 0.75
N GLY A 23 15.51 -8.69 -0.09
CA GLY A 23 14.78 -9.86 -0.50
C GLY A 23 15.62 -10.84 -1.32
N CYS A 24 15.49 -12.12 -1.04
CA CYS A 24 15.76 -13.13 -2.02
C CYS A 24 14.64 -13.11 -3.06
N VAL A 25 14.99 -13.01 -4.32
CA VAL A 25 14.07 -13.22 -5.43
C VAL A 25 13.64 -14.69 -5.40
N ALA A 26 12.52 -14.96 -4.76
CA ALA A 26 11.80 -16.20 -5.02
C ALA A 26 10.76 -15.82 -6.09
N VAL A 27 11.06 -16.14 -7.34
CA VAL A 27 10.03 -16.13 -8.40
C VAL A 27 8.98 -17.14 -7.98
N MET A 28 7.93 -16.64 -7.31
CA MET A 28 6.79 -17.47 -6.95
C MET A 28 5.87 -17.54 -8.17
N ALA A 29 6.18 -18.41 -9.11
CA ALA A 29 5.28 -18.75 -10.20
C ALA A 29 3.96 -19.37 -9.68
N THR A 30 3.93 -19.86 -8.43
CA THR A 30 2.71 -20.31 -7.74
C THR A 30 2.93 -20.26 -6.22
N PRO A 31 1.88 -20.08 -5.38
CA PRO A 31 1.98 -20.10 -3.92
C PRO A 31 2.56 -21.42 -3.36
N ARG A 32 2.57 -22.49 -4.15
CA ARG A 32 2.99 -23.85 -3.72
C ARG A 32 4.50 -24.08 -3.69
N ARG A 33 5.34 -23.16 -4.21
CA ARG A 33 6.79 -23.40 -4.36
C ARG A 33 7.69 -22.37 -3.65
N SER A 34 7.30 -21.84 -2.49
CA SER A 34 8.30 -21.21 -1.64
C SER A 34 9.12 -22.29 -0.94
N SER A 35 10.28 -22.65 -1.49
CA SER A 35 11.21 -23.52 -0.77
C SER A 35 11.66 -22.78 0.51
N ALA A 36 11.62 -23.47 1.64
CA ALA A 36 11.99 -22.94 2.96
C ALA A 36 13.45 -22.44 3.08
N ARG A 37 14.23 -22.51 2.01
CA ARG A 37 15.65 -22.11 1.98
C ARG A 37 15.86 -20.60 1.89
N SER A 38 14.85 -19.79 1.59
CA SER A 38 15.01 -18.35 1.34
C SER A 38 14.27 -17.44 2.31
N TRP A 39 13.84 -17.94 3.47
CA TRP A 39 13.15 -17.10 4.44
C TRP A 39 14.15 -16.29 5.27
N SER A 40 14.54 -15.16 4.72
CA SER A 40 15.48 -14.22 5.35
C SER A 40 15.01 -13.74 6.74
N GLY A 41 13.69 -13.69 7.01
CA GLY A 41 13.14 -13.35 8.31
C GLY A 41 13.53 -14.29 9.43
N ALA A 42 13.57 -15.60 9.20
CA ALA A 42 14.01 -16.59 10.20
C ALA A 42 15.51 -16.48 10.50
N GLY A 43 16.32 -16.11 9.50
CA GLY A 43 17.74 -15.83 9.67
C GLY A 43 17.98 -14.60 10.55
N LEU A 44 17.26 -13.50 10.27
CA LEU A 44 17.30 -12.28 11.06
C LEU A 44 16.91 -12.54 12.52
N LEU A 45 15.83 -13.29 12.76
CA LEU A 45 15.36 -13.59 14.10
C LEU A 45 16.40 -14.40 14.90
N ARG A 46 16.95 -15.46 14.31
CA ARG A 46 18.01 -16.26 14.95
C ARG A 46 19.25 -15.42 15.30
N ALA A 47 19.65 -14.53 14.39
CA ALA A 47 20.81 -13.66 14.61
C ALA A 47 20.58 -12.59 15.68
N SER A 48 19.30 -12.19 15.90
CA SER A 48 18.96 -11.13 16.85
C SER A 48 18.85 -11.58 18.30
N GLY A 49 18.66 -12.88 18.56
CA GLY A 49 18.36 -13.41 19.89
C GLY A 49 16.99 -12.98 20.46
N LEU A 50 16.14 -12.35 19.65
CA LEU A 50 14.84 -11.87 20.06
C LEU A 50 13.78 -12.99 20.02
N ARG A 51 12.79 -12.90 20.92
CA ARG A 51 11.58 -13.73 20.87
C ARG A 51 10.61 -13.13 19.84
N CYS A 52 10.11 -13.95 18.93
CA CYS A 52 9.05 -13.56 18.00
C CYS A 52 7.68 -13.81 18.63
N VAL A 53 6.80 -12.83 18.61
CA VAL A 53 5.43 -12.93 19.13
C VAL A 53 4.41 -13.26 18.03
N GLY A 54 4.79 -13.11 16.76
CA GLY A 54 3.94 -13.41 15.62
C GLY A 54 4.58 -12.96 14.31
N ALA A 55 3.94 -13.26 13.21
CA ALA A 55 4.41 -12.89 11.88
C ALA A 55 3.30 -12.24 11.06
N GLY A 56 3.61 -11.18 10.32
CA GLY A 56 2.70 -10.51 9.39
C GLY A 56 3.21 -10.53 7.96
N LEU A 57 2.31 -10.65 6.99
CA LEU A 57 2.60 -10.60 5.55
C LEU A 57 1.73 -9.54 4.87
N ALA A 58 2.39 -8.58 4.22
CA ALA A 58 1.74 -7.65 3.31
C ALA A 58 1.64 -8.25 1.91
N VAL A 59 0.44 -8.24 1.33
CA VAL A 59 0.11 -8.84 0.03
C VAL A 59 -0.45 -7.76 -0.89
N PRO A 60 0.05 -7.60 -2.13
CA PRO A 60 -0.49 -6.66 -3.10
C PRO A 60 -1.75 -7.25 -3.78
N SER A 61 -2.77 -7.52 -2.99
CA SER A 61 -4.09 -8.03 -3.40
C SER A 61 -5.07 -7.75 -2.29
N ALA A 62 -6.36 -7.63 -2.62
CA ALA A 62 -7.42 -7.71 -1.64
C ALA A 62 -7.37 -9.07 -0.92
N VAL A 63 -7.54 -9.05 0.39
CA VAL A 63 -7.51 -10.24 1.25
C VAL A 63 -8.83 -10.36 1.98
N ALA A 64 -9.54 -11.48 1.74
CA ALA A 64 -10.79 -11.75 2.45
C ALA A 64 -10.52 -12.01 3.94
N GLU A 65 -11.34 -11.43 4.77
CA GLU A 65 -11.37 -11.68 6.21
C GLU A 65 -12.68 -12.41 6.58
N PRO A 66 -12.66 -13.39 7.46
CA PRO A 66 -11.52 -13.85 8.27
C PRO A 66 -10.64 -14.92 7.61
N GLU A 67 -10.92 -15.38 6.38
CA GLU A 67 -10.28 -16.54 5.76
C GLU A 67 -8.80 -16.30 5.42
N GLY A 68 -8.40 -15.05 5.15
CA GLY A 68 -7.05 -14.71 4.73
C GLY A 68 -6.72 -15.21 3.34
N THR A 69 -7.69 -15.15 2.41
CA THR A 69 -7.53 -15.56 1.01
C THR A 69 -7.34 -14.35 0.08
N ALA A 70 -6.44 -14.46 -0.90
CA ALA A 70 -6.29 -13.43 -1.93
C ALA A 70 -7.48 -13.52 -2.90
N LEU A 71 -8.31 -12.46 -2.94
CA LEU A 71 -9.57 -12.49 -3.69
C LEU A 71 -9.38 -12.29 -5.18
N ASN A 72 -8.62 -11.28 -5.55
CA ASN A 72 -8.38 -10.96 -6.97
C ASN A 72 -6.97 -10.36 -7.15
N PRO A 73 -5.94 -11.20 -7.25
CA PRO A 73 -4.56 -10.73 -7.37
C PRO A 73 -4.25 -10.25 -8.80
N LEU A 74 -4.77 -9.06 -9.19
CA LEU A 74 -4.65 -8.52 -10.56
C LEU A 74 -3.21 -8.33 -11.04
N HIS A 75 -2.28 -8.11 -10.11
CA HIS A 75 -0.89 -7.78 -10.40
C HIS A 75 0.11 -8.88 -10.02
N ILE A 76 -0.38 -10.05 -9.63
CA ILE A 76 0.44 -11.22 -9.30
C ILE A 76 -0.16 -12.45 -9.97
N ALA A 77 0.68 -13.32 -10.52
CA ALA A 77 0.25 -14.57 -11.16
C ALA A 77 -0.19 -15.63 -10.12
N TRP A 78 -1.14 -15.29 -9.26
CA TRP A 78 -1.75 -16.19 -8.30
C TRP A 78 -3.18 -16.50 -8.69
N PRO A 79 -3.66 -17.72 -8.48
CA PRO A 79 -5.07 -18.03 -8.62
C PRO A 79 -5.92 -17.21 -7.65
N ALA A 80 -7.07 -16.72 -8.11
CA ALA A 80 -8.06 -16.13 -7.22
C ALA A 80 -8.47 -17.15 -6.15
N GLY A 81 -8.72 -16.67 -4.92
CA GLY A 81 -9.03 -17.53 -3.78
C GLY A 81 -7.81 -18.27 -3.20
N SER A 82 -6.58 -17.87 -3.53
CA SER A 82 -5.38 -18.47 -2.94
C SER A 82 -5.37 -18.30 -1.41
N PRO A 83 -5.21 -19.37 -0.61
CA PRO A 83 -5.24 -19.31 0.86
C PRO A 83 -3.90 -18.80 1.41
N VAL A 84 -3.67 -17.50 1.24
CA VAL A 84 -2.37 -16.85 1.49
C VAL A 84 -1.96 -16.97 2.95
N ARG A 85 -2.90 -16.78 3.88
CA ARG A 85 -2.63 -16.90 5.31
C ARG A 85 -2.17 -18.30 5.69
N ASP A 86 -2.83 -19.36 5.19
CA ASP A 86 -2.48 -20.73 5.54
C ASP A 86 -1.11 -21.12 4.96
N ILE A 87 -0.84 -20.70 3.72
CA ILE A 87 0.46 -20.89 3.08
C ILE A 87 1.56 -20.18 3.89
N PHE A 88 1.31 -18.92 4.29
CA PHE A 88 2.24 -18.14 5.09
C PHE A 88 2.45 -18.76 6.47
N ALA A 89 1.39 -19.15 7.16
CA ALA A 89 1.46 -19.82 8.47
C ALA A 89 2.28 -21.12 8.40
N ALA A 90 2.10 -21.91 7.33
CA ALA A 90 2.92 -23.12 7.12
C ALA A 90 4.40 -22.79 6.89
N CYS A 91 4.72 -21.70 6.21
CA CYS A 91 6.10 -21.23 6.04
C CYS A 91 6.71 -20.75 7.37
N VAL A 92 5.96 -20.00 8.18
CA VAL A 92 6.35 -19.52 9.51
C VAL A 92 6.69 -20.70 10.43
N ARG A 93 5.80 -21.70 10.52
CA ARG A 93 6.03 -22.91 11.32
C ARG A 93 7.26 -23.70 10.86
N ARG A 94 7.43 -23.92 9.54
CA ARG A 94 8.62 -24.61 9.00
C ARG A 94 9.92 -23.87 9.28
N ALA A 95 9.87 -22.56 9.43
CA ALA A 95 11.01 -21.73 9.82
C ALA A 95 11.34 -21.80 11.32
N GLY A 96 10.56 -22.55 12.12
CA GLY A 96 10.72 -22.69 13.56
C GLY A 96 10.25 -21.45 14.33
N ILE A 97 9.41 -20.60 13.72
CA ILE A 97 8.83 -19.44 14.38
C ILE A 97 7.50 -19.89 14.99
N THR A 98 7.38 -19.69 16.30
CA THR A 98 6.15 -19.90 17.08
C THR A 98 5.36 -18.59 17.15
N GLY A 99 4.05 -18.69 17.12
CA GLY A 99 3.16 -17.52 17.18
C GLY A 99 2.22 -17.45 15.97
N PRO A 100 1.20 -16.59 16.05
CA PRO A 100 0.19 -16.44 15.00
C PRO A 100 0.78 -15.80 13.73
N ALA A 101 0.17 -16.16 12.59
CA ALA A 101 0.51 -15.59 11.29
C ALA A 101 -0.70 -14.82 10.74
N PHE A 102 -0.46 -13.60 10.31
CA PHE A 102 -1.44 -12.67 9.78
C PHE A 102 -1.10 -12.27 8.35
N THR A 103 -2.12 -11.96 7.56
CA THR A 103 -1.96 -11.43 6.22
C THR A 103 -2.88 -10.23 6.05
N GLY A 104 -2.48 -9.28 5.23
CA GLY A 104 -3.32 -8.12 4.91
C GLY A 104 -2.90 -7.50 3.59
N ASN A 105 -3.80 -6.73 2.98
CA ASN A 105 -3.49 -5.92 1.81
C ASN A 105 -2.40 -4.90 2.16
N ASP A 106 -1.45 -4.67 1.26
CA ASP A 106 -0.28 -3.82 1.50
C ASP A 106 -0.62 -2.35 1.74
N VAL A 107 -1.67 -1.81 1.11
CA VAL A 107 -2.13 -0.44 1.35
C VAL A 107 -2.90 -0.33 2.66
N ASN A 108 -3.71 -1.33 3.02
CA ASN A 108 -4.34 -1.42 4.34
C ASN A 108 -3.30 -1.39 5.46
N LEU A 109 -2.23 -2.16 5.30
CA LEU A 109 -1.14 -2.20 6.26
C LEU A 109 -0.31 -0.90 6.27
N THR A 110 -0.14 -0.27 5.12
CA THR A 110 0.45 1.07 5.03
C THR A 110 -0.38 2.09 5.82
N ALA A 111 -1.69 2.09 5.65
CA ALA A 111 -2.60 2.99 6.37
C ALA A 111 -2.53 2.76 7.90
N LEU A 112 -2.52 1.51 8.34
CA LEU A 112 -2.40 1.15 9.75
C LEU A 112 -1.08 1.64 10.35
N ALA A 113 0.04 1.44 9.65
CA ALA A 113 1.36 1.91 10.07
C ALA A 113 1.40 3.45 10.17
N GLU A 114 0.97 4.14 9.14
CA GLU A 114 0.95 5.60 9.11
C GLU A 114 0.01 6.19 10.15
N HIS A 115 -1.13 5.54 10.41
CA HIS A 115 -2.05 5.94 11.47
C HIS A 115 -1.42 5.82 12.86
N ARG A 116 -0.68 4.73 13.12
CA ARG A 116 -0.08 4.48 14.44
C ARG A 116 1.22 5.24 14.67
N HIS A 117 2.06 5.37 13.65
CA HIS A 117 3.45 5.81 13.79
C HIS A 117 3.87 6.92 12.83
N GLY A 118 3.09 7.23 11.78
CA GLY A 118 3.45 8.17 10.73
C GLY A 118 2.58 9.43 10.68
N ALA A 119 2.39 9.94 9.47
CA ALA A 119 1.64 11.18 9.20
C ALA A 119 0.16 11.10 9.57
N GLY A 120 -0.39 9.89 9.76
CA GLY A 120 -1.77 9.64 10.16
C GLY A 120 -2.04 9.71 11.67
N ARG A 121 -1.03 9.92 12.49
CA ARG A 121 -1.21 9.94 13.96
C ARG A 121 -2.20 11.01 14.39
N GLY A 122 -3.18 10.57 15.20
CA GLY A 122 -4.23 11.44 15.73
C GLY A 122 -5.40 11.68 14.78
N ALA A 123 -5.39 11.16 13.56
CA ALA A 123 -6.56 11.15 12.69
C ALA A 123 -7.58 10.14 13.21
N GLN A 124 -8.85 10.52 13.21
CA GLN A 124 -9.95 9.58 13.53
C GLN A 124 -10.47 8.90 12.26
N HIS A 125 -10.53 9.63 11.15
CA HIS A 125 -11.00 9.15 9.86
C HIS A 125 -9.90 9.38 8.80
N LEU A 126 -8.93 8.45 8.74
CA LEU A 126 -7.79 8.52 7.86
C LEU A 126 -8.06 7.81 6.53
N LEU A 127 -8.01 8.54 5.42
CA LEU A 127 -7.96 7.96 4.07
C LEU A 127 -6.50 7.85 3.62
N CYS A 128 -6.06 6.67 3.24
CA CYS A 128 -4.77 6.42 2.60
C CYS A 128 -4.99 6.02 1.14
N VAL A 129 -4.28 6.67 0.21
CA VAL A 129 -4.28 6.28 -1.21
C VAL A 129 -2.83 6.17 -1.67
N ALA A 130 -2.45 5.02 -2.17
CA ALA A 130 -1.06 4.75 -2.52
C ALA A 130 -0.92 4.02 -3.85
N THR A 131 0.10 4.42 -4.61
CA THR A 131 0.48 3.76 -5.85
C THR A 131 1.61 2.78 -5.57
N GLY A 132 1.46 1.54 -6.02
CA GLY A 132 2.53 0.54 -6.04
C GLY A 132 3.39 0.62 -7.31
N HIS A 133 4.10 -0.46 -7.63
CA HIS A 133 4.77 -0.63 -8.94
C HIS A 133 3.74 -0.68 -10.07
N ARG A 134 2.62 -1.31 -9.81
CA ARG A 134 1.39 -1.27 -10.60
C ARG A 134 0.23 -1.00 -9.66
N GLY A 135 -0.75 -0.29 -10.16
CA GLY A 135 -2.02 -0.12 -9.49
C GLY A 135 -2.05 0.91 -8.37
N VAL A 136 -3.26 1.28 -8.04
CA VAL A 136 -3.61 2.20 -6.96
C VAL A 136 -4.47 1.47 -5.96
N GLY A 137 -4.04 1.46 -4.72
CA GLY A 137 -4.83 0.95 -3.60
C GLY A 137 -5.32 2.07 -2.69
N GLY A 138 -6.40 1.79 -1.96
CA GLY A 138 -6.91 2.66 -0.91
C GLY A 138 -7.17 1.92 0.37
N ALA A 139 -7.16 2.66 1.48
CA ALA A 139 -7.51 2.16 2.79
C ALA A 139 -8.16 3.25 3.63
N LEU A 140 -9.09 2.88 4.47
CA LEU A 140 -9.74 3.77 5.41
C LEU A 140 -9.55 3.25 6.84
N VAL A 141 -9.06 4.11 7.72
CA VAL A 141 -9.01 3.84 9.15
C VAL A 141 -10.05 4.72 9.83
N LEU A 142 -10.98 4.09 10.53
CA LEU A 142 -12.03 4.74 11.31
C LEU A 142 -11.82 4.40 12.79
N ASP A 143 -11.70 5.41 13.63
CA ASP A 143 -11.50 5.25 15.08
C ASP A 143 -10.37 4.25 15.43
N GLY A 144 -9.26 4.34 14.68
CA GLY A 144 -8.08 3.49 14.89
C GLY A 144 -8.18 2.07 14.31
N ARG A 145 -9.26 1.73 13.58
CA ARG A 145 -9.50 0.42 13.00
C ARG A 145 -9.59 0.49 11.48
N LEU A 146 -8.99 -0.47 10.79
CA LEU A 146 -9.15 -0.61 9.35
C LEU A 146 -10.61 -0.95 9.01
N HIS A 147 -11.15 -0.25 8.03
CA HIS A 147 -12.47 -0.53 7.46
C HIS A 147 -12.32 -1.51 6.29
N SER A 148 -12.64 -2.77 6.53
CA SER A 148 -12.50 -3.84 5.53
C SER A 148 -13.77 -4.05 4.69
N GLY A 149 -14.90 -3.43 5.05
CA GLY A 149 -16.20 -3.72 4.43
C GLY A 149 -16.72 -5.10 4.82
N SER A 150 -17.68 -5.61 4.07
CA SER A 150 -18.33 -6.89 4.37
C SER A 150 -17.51 -8.13 4.00
N SER A 151 -16.54 -7.98 3.10
CA SER A 151 -15.79 -9.10 2.51
C SER A 151 -14.28 -8.84 2.33
N GLY A 152 -13.75 -7.76 2.92
CA GLY A 152 -12.35 -7.37 2.75
C GLY A 152 -12.06 -6.57 1.48
N LEU A 153 -13.10 -6.15 0.74
CA LEU A 153 -12.97 -5.43 -0.54
C LEU A 153 -13.28 -3.93 -0.43
N ALA A 154 -13.36 -3.37 0.78
CA ALA A 154 -13.56 -1.94 0.91
C ALA A 154 -12.36 -1.16 0.35
N LEU A 155 -12.66 0.05 -0.16
CA LEU A 155 -11.64 0.99 -0.61
C LEU A 155 -10.80 0.54 -1.83
N GLU A 156 -11.38 -0.24 -2.73
CA GLU A 156 -10.82 -0.50 -4.08
C GLU A 156 -10.87 0.78 -4.95
N VAL A 157 -10.32 1.87 -4.41
CA VAL A 157 -10.39 3.23 -4.99
C VAL A 157 -9.67 3.34 -6.33
N GLY A 158 -8.70 2.47 -6.57
CA GLY A 158 -8.02 2.36 -7.87
C GLY A 158 -8.98 2.15 -9.02
N HIS A 159 -10.16 1.56 -8.75
CA HIS A 159 -11.16 1.28 -9.78
C HIS A 159 -12.27 2.34 -9.90
N LEU A 160 -12.12 3.49 -9.24
CA LEU A 160 -12.93 4.68 -9.53
C LEU A 160 -12.64 5.18 -10.94
N THR A 161 -13.69 5.37 -11.74
CA THR A 161 -13.56 5.96 -13.06
C THR A 161 -13.32 7.47 -12.95
N VAL A 162 -12.13 7.92 -13.29
CA VAL A 162 -11.73 9.33 -13.30
C VAL A 162 -11.60 9.89 -14.72
N ASN A 163 -11.62 9.02 -15.73
CA ASN A 163 -11.57 9.36 -17.13
C ASN A 163 -12.38 8.35 -17.97
N PRO A 164 -13.69 8.58 -18.22
CA PRO A 164 -14.54 7.60 -18.91
C PRO A 164 -14.02 7.18 -20.29
N GLU A 165 -13.32 8.09 -21.00
CA GLU A 165 -12.69 7.84 -22.31
C GLU A 165 -11.24 7.36 -22.20
N GLY A 166 -10.76 7.08 -20.98
CA GLY A 166 -9.38 6.75 -20.69
C GLY A 166 -8.97 5.33 -21.09
N ARG A 167 -7.86 4.88 -20.52
CA ARG A 167 -7.24 3.58 -20.86
C ARG A 167 -8.05 2.40 -20.33
N PRO A 168 -8.02 1.24 -21.01
CA PRO A 168 -8.57 0.00 -20.48
C PRO A 168 -7.89 -0.36 -19.15
N CYS A 169 -8.66 -0.83 -18.17
CA CYS A 169 -8.16 -1.30 -16.89
C CYS A 169 -8.21 -2.82 -16.79
N HIS A 170 -7.30 -3.41 -16.03
CA HIS A 170 -7.25 -4.86 -15.77
C HIS A 170 -8.50 -5.41 -15.07
N CYS A 171 -9.28 -4.54 -14.41
CA CYS A 171 -10.56 -4.93 -13.81
C CYS A 171 -11.69 -5.15 -14.83
N GLY A 172 -11.44 -4.89 -16.12
CA GLY A 172 -12.44 -4.94 -17.19
C GLY A 172 -13.13 -3.59 -17.46
N GLY A 173 -12.93 -2.58 -16.61
CA GLY A 173 -13.43 -1.22 -16.80
C GLY A 173 -12.50 -0.38 -17.67
N ARG A 174 -12.78 0.95 -17.71
CA ARG A 174 -11.99 1.94 -18.47
C ARG A 174 -11.81 3.22 -17.65
N GLY A 175 -10.64 3.85 -17.78
CA GLY A 175 -10.35 5.15 -17.17
C GLY A 175 -10.36 5.13 -15.65
N CYS A 176 -10.03 3.99 -15.07
CA CYS A 176 -9.86 3.84 -13.63
C CYS A 176 -8.67 4.67 -13.12
N LEU A 177 -8.77 5.17 -11.90
CA LEU A 177 -7.66 5.87 -11.21
C LEU A 177 -6.36 5.06 -11.29
N ASP A 178 -6.46 3.75 -11.17
CA ASP A 178 -5.39 2.76 -11.27
C ASP A 178 -4.50 2.98 -12.49
N VAL A 179 -5.09 2.94 -13.68
CA VAL A 179 -4.36 3.06 -14.95
C VAL A 179 -4.16 4.51 -15.40
N GLU A 180 -4.86 5.46 -14.81
CA GLU A 180 -4.78 6.87 -15.18
C GLU A 180 -3.75 7.65 -14.35
N THR A 181 -3.30 7.08 -13.20
CA THR A 181 -2.35 7.76 -12.30
C THR A 181 -1.19 6.87 -11.85
N ASP A 182 -0.98 5.72 -12.51
CA ASP A 182 0.14 4.83 -12.24
C ASP A 182 1.47 5.35 -12.86
N PRO A 183 2.62 4.77 -12.49
CA PRO A 183 3.90 5.15 -13.05
C PRO A 183 3.99 5.02 -14.57
N LEU A 184 3.34 4.03 -15.16
CA LEU A 184 3.32 3.84 -16.62
C LEU A 184 2.53 4.98 -17.32
N ALA A 185 1.42 5.42 -16.72
CA ALA A 185 0.68 6.59 -17.19
C ALA A 185 1.55 7.83 -17.23
N PHE A 186 2.27 8.07 -16.14
CA PHE A 186 3.17 9.21 -16.02
C PHE A 186 4.27 9.19 -17.11
N LEU A 187 5.01 8.07 -17.20
CA LEU A 187 6.09 7.94 -18.16
C LEU A 187 5.62 8.10 -19.60
N THR A 188 4.50 7.45 -19.96
CA THR A 188 3.92 7.54 -21.29
C THR A 188 3.49 8.99 -21.62
N THR A 189 2.83 9.67 -20.67
CA THR A 189 2.39 11.07 -20.85
C THR A 189 3.60 12.01 -20.94
N ALA A 190 4.65 11.76 -20.15
CA ALA A 190 5.92 12.51 -20.22
C ALA A 190 6.78 12.15 -21.45
N ARG A 191 6.31 11.25 -22.32
CA ARG A 191 7.04 10.77 -23.51
C ARG A 191 8.42 10.19 -23.17
N ARG A 192 8.48 9.44 -22.04
CA ARG A 192 9.68 8.72 -21.62
C ARG A 192 9.50 7.23 -21.88
N GLU A 193 10.56 6.58 -22.36
CA GLU A 193 10.55 5.12 -22.52
C GLU A 193 10.47 4.45 -21.15
N PRO A 194 9.45 3.60 -20.92
CA PRO A 194 9.36 2.85 -19.67
C PRO A 194 10.48 1.83 -19.54
N GLY A 195 11.17 1.83 -18.42
CA GLY A 195 12.10 0.77 -18.05
C GLY A 195 11.39 -0.53 -17.65
N PRO A 196 12.11 -1.52 -17.10
CA PRO A 196 11.52 -2.71 -16.52
C PRO A 196 10.46 -2.35 -15.46
N GLU A 197 9.41 -3.16 -15.36
CA GLU A 197 8.24 -2.89 -14.51
C GLU A 197 8.62 -2.57 -13.06
N GLU A 198 9.57 -3.31 -12.49
CA GLU A 198 10.08 -3.13 -11.13
C GLU A 198 10.75 -1.76 -10.91
N SER A 199 11.13 -1.08 -11.97
CA SER A 199 11.80 0.24 -11.92
C SER A 199 10.88 1.42 -12.21
N LEU A 200 9.64 1.19 -12.70
CA LEU A 200 8.75 2.27 -13.17
C LEU A 200 8.45 3.32 -12.09
N LEU A 201 8.13 2.89 -10.87
CA LEU A 201 7.87 3.81 -9.77
C LEU A 201 9.09 4.67 -9.44
N LYS A 202 10.27 4.06 -9.41
CA LYS A 202 11.53 4.78 -9.16
C LYS A 202 11.86 5.73 -10.31
N GLN A 203 11.66 5.30 -11.55
CA GLN A 203 11.89 6.12 -12.74
C GLN A 203 10.97 7.36 -12.73
N ALA A 204 9.67 7.17 -12.53
CA ALA A 204 8.70 8.25 -12.46
C ALA A 204 9.01 9.24 -11.33
N GLY A 205 9.27 8.74 -10.11
CA GLY A 205 9.63 9.58 -8.98
C GLY A 205 10.96 10.32 -9.16
N ASN A 206 11.94 9.74 -9.86
CA ASN A 206 13.18 10.45 -10.18
C ASN A 206 12.91 11.62 -11.13
N LEU A 207 12.15 11.41 -12.21
CA LEU A 207 11.80 12.48 -13.15
C LEU A 207 11.10 13.65 -12.46
N LEU A 208 10.13 13.37 -11.58
CA LEU A 208 9.44 14.42 -10.81
C LEU A 208 10.40 15.23 -9.93
N ARG A 209 11.43 14.59 -9.37
CA ARG A 209 12.39 15.28 -8.48
C ARG A 209 13.50 16.02 -9.24
N THR A 210 13.92 15.52 -10.40
CA THR A 210 15.13 16.03 -11.08
C THR A 210 14.86 16.74 -12.39
N GLU A 211 13.69 16.50 -13.02
CA GLU A 211 13.36 17.02 -14.35
C GLU A 211 11.99 17.74 -14.38
N TYR A 212 11.48 18.23 -13.24
CA TYR A 212 10.16 18.89 -13.19
C TYR A 212 10.09 20.17 -14.06
N ASP A 213 11.23 20.79 -14.36
CA ASP A 213 11.31 21.95 -15.25
C ASP A 213 11.16 21.59 -16.74
N ASP A 214 11.29 20.31 -17.11
CA ASP A 214 10.98 19.84 -18.48
C ASP A 214 9.47 19.98 -18.72
N PRO A 215 9.04 20.68 -19.80
CA PRO A 215 7.62 20.90 -20.09
C PRO A 215 6.80 19.60 -20.23
N ALA A 216 7.39 18.53 -20.77
CA ALA A 216 6.68 17.25 -20.93
C ALA A 216 6.48 16.54 -19.58
N VAL A 217 7.47 16.61 -18.70
CA VAL A 217 7.38 16.06 -17.34
C VAL A 217 6.34 16.84 -16.52
N ARG A 218 6.38 18.17 -16.57
CA ARG A 218 5.42 19.03 -15.89
C ARG A 218 4.00 18.77 -16.39
N GLN A 219 3.78 18.76 -17.69
CA GLN A 219 2.47 18.49 -18.29
C GLN A 219 1.92 17.11 -17.85
N ALA A 220 2.80 16.10 -17.80
CA ALA A 220 2.43 14.78 -17.31
C ALA A 220 2.03 14.80 -15.83
N ALA A 221 2.80 15.48 -14.99
CA ALA A 221 2.50 15.65 -13.57
C ALA A 221 1.14 16.33 -13.38
N GLU A 222 0.92 17.46 -14.04
CA GLU A 222 -0.34 18.21 -13.97
C GLU A 222 -1.55 17.35 -14.39
N ALA A 223 -1.44 16.62 -15.49
CA ALA A 223 -2.51 15.74 -15.96
C ALA A 223 -2.84 14.62 -14.96
N LEU A 224 -1.82 14.01 -14.33
CA LEU A 224 -2.04 12.98 -13.33
C LEU A 224 -2.58 13.57 -12.02
N ILE A 225 -2.10 14.75 -11.60
CA ILE A 225 -2.60 15.46 -10.42
C ILE A 225 -4.08 15.80 -10.58
N ASP A 226 -4.52 16.25 -11.76
CA ASP A 226 -5.93 16.58 -12.01
C ASP A 226 -6.83 15.34 -11.89
N ARG A 227 -6.38 14.18 -12.41
CA ARG A 227 -7.10 12.91 -12.30
C ARG A 227 -7.13 12.39 -10.87
N LEU A 228 -5.98 12.44 -10.19
CA LEU A 228 -5.87 12.07 -8.78
C LEU A 228 -6.79 12.96 -7.92
N GLY A 229 -6.73 14.26 -8.13
CA GLY A 229 -7.55 15.24 -7.42
C GLY A 229 -9.05 15.02 -7.62
N LEU A 230 -9.48 14.64 -8.84
CA LEU A 230 -10.86 14.28 -9.12
C LEU A 230 -11.31 13.06 -8.31
N GLY A 231 -10.48 12.00 -8.28
CA GLY A 231 -10.75 10.80 -7.48
C GLY A 231 -10.82 11.11 -5.99
N LEU A 232 -9.84 11.87 -5.48
CA LEU A 232 -9.80 12.27 -4.07
C LEU A 232 -10.99 13.15 -3.68
N ALA A 233 -11.42 14.09 -4.53
CA ALA A 233 -12.60 14.93 -4.28
C ALA A 233 -13.88 14.08 -4.14
N GLY A 234 -14.06 13.08 -4.99
CA GLY A 234 -15.15 12.12 -4.86
C GLY A 234 -15.12 11.38 -3.51
N LEU A 235 -13.94 10.91 -3.12
CA LEU A 235 -13.76 10.23 -1.83
C LEU A 235 -13.99 11.17 -0.63
N VAL A 236 -13.57 12.42 -0.71
CA VAL A 236 -13.85 13.45 0.33
C VAL A 236 -15.35 13.65 0.48
N ASN A 237 -16.10 13.75 -0.62
CA ASN A 237 -17.56 13.92 -0.59
C ASN A 237 -18.30 12.72 0.01
N ILE A 238 -17.76 11.49 -0.16
CA ILE A 238 -18.41 10.25 0.31
C ILE A 238 -18.00 9.90 1.73
N LEU A 239 -16.70 10.01 2.04
CA LEU A 239 -16.11 9.49 3.27
C LEU A 239 -15.89 10.55 4.34
N ASN A 240 -15.82 11.83 3.94
CA ASN A 240 -15.51 12.96 4.83
C ASN A 240 -14.32 12.68 5.78
N PRO A 241 -13.14 12.31 5.26
CA PRO A 241 -11.99 12.02 6.09
C PRO A 241 -11.47 13.31 6.76
N ASP A 242 -10.89 13.19 7.95
CA ASP A 242 -10.20 14.31 8.60
C ASP A 242 -8.75 14.46 8.14
N ARG A 243 -8.22 13.45 7.42
CA ARG A 243 -6.87 13.45 6.84
C ARG A 243 -6.77 12.49 5.66
N ILE A 244 -6.00 12.91 4.65
CA ILE A 244 -5.61 12.07 3.51
C ILE A 244 -4.10 11.88 3.55
N ILE A 245 -3.63 10.64 3.33
CA ILE A 245 -2.22 10.32 3.18
C ILE A 245 -1.99 9.71 1.80
N LEU A 246 -0.95 10.19 1.12
CA LEU A 246 -0.56 9.73 -0.21
C LEU A 246 0.77 8.98 -0.18
N GLY A 247 0.80 7.79 -0.83
CA GLY A 247 1.98 6.95 -0.94
C GLY A 247 2.41 6.69 -2.39
N GLY A 248 3.64 6.20 -2.57
CA GLY A 248 4.18 5.89 -3.90
C GLY A 248 4.26 7.12 -4.80
N LEU A 249 3.93 6.98 -6.08
CA LEU A 249 3.93 8.09 -7.04
C LEU A 249 2.99 9.23 -6.63
N HIS A 250 1.88 8.93 -5.99
CA HIS A 250 0.95 9.97 -5.53
C HIS A 250 1.58 10.90 -4.48
N ARG A 251 2.47 10.37 -3.64
CA ARG A 251 3.31 11.19 -2.76
C ARG A 251 4.23 12.09 -3.57
N ASP A 252 4.94 11.53 -4.56
CA ASP A 252 5.88 12.29 -5.37
C ASP A 252 5.15 13.39 -6.18
N LEU A 253 3.93 13.14 -6.67
CA LEU A 253 3.07 14.14 -7.31
C LEU A 253 2.63 15.25 -6.33
N LEU A 254 2.24 14.88 -5.11
CA LEU A 254 1.89 15.86 -4.06
C LEU A 254 3.10 16.74 -3.71
N GLU A 255 4.29 16.16 -3.62
CA GLU A 255 5.52 16.91 -3.31
C GLU A 255 5.94 17.83 -4.48
N ALA A 256 5.66 17.42 -5.73
CA ALA A 256 5.99 18.21 -6.92
C ALA A 256 5.09 19.46 -7.08
N ASP A 257 3.78 19.32 -6.87
CA ASP A 257 2.82 20.44 -6.95
C ASP A 257 1.69 20.29 -5.93
N PRO A 258 1.95 20.62 -4.67
CA PRO A 258 0.98 20.48 -3.60
C PRO A 258 -0.20 21.45 -3.72
N GLU A 259 0.03 22.62 -4.32
CA GLU A 259 -1.01 23.66 -4.44
C GLU A 259 -2.05 23.25 -5.47
N ARG A 260 -1.62 22.75 -6.64
CA ARG A 260 -2.53 22.26 -7.67
C ARG A 260 -3.41 21.12 -7.15
N LEU A 261 -2.80 20.12 -6.50
CA LEU A 261 -3.59 18.99 -5.99
C LEU A 261 -4.64 19.44 -4.98
N ARG A 262 -4.26 20.29 -4.03
CA ARG A 262 -5.20 20.84 -3.03
C ARG A 262 -6.29 21.69 -3.68
N ALA A 263 -5.96 22.50 -4.67
CA ALA A 263 -6.91 23.31 -5.40
C ALA A 263 -7.94 22.42 -6.14
N VAL A 264 -7.50 21.38 -6.86
CA VAL A 264 -8.41 20.47 -7.56
C VAL A 264 -9.36 19.77 -6.59
N VAL A 265 -8.85 19.28 -5.44
CA VAL A 265 -9.70 18.66 -4.42
C VAL A 265 -10.69 19.67 -3.83
N ALA A 266 -10.24 20.90 -3.51
CA ALA A 266 -11.09 21.94 -2.95
C ALA A 266 -12.20 22.37 -3.92
N ASP A 267 -11.87 22.54 -5.20
CA ASP A 267 -12.83 22.99 -6.20
C ASP A 267 -13.93 21.96 -6.51
N ARG A 268 -13.60 20.67 -6.36
CA ARG A 268 -14.48 19.56 -6.75
C ARG A 268 -15.12 18.82 -5.59
N SER A 269 -14.82 19.18 -4.35
CA SER A 269 -15.50 18.65 -3.17
C SER A 269 -16.34 19.71 -2.47
N LEU A 270 -17.52 19.30 -1.99
CA LEU A 270 -18.41 20.20 -1.25
C LEU A 270 -17.72 20.76 0.00
N TRP A 271 -17.05 19.89 0.73
CA TRP A 271 -16.38 20.22 2.00
C TRP A 271 -15.00 20.87 1.81
N GLY A 272 -14.36 20.67 0.66
CA GLY A 272 -13.09 21.31 0.32
C GLY A 272 -13.17 22.84 0.27
N ARG A 273 -14.34 23.39 -0.05
CA ARG A 273 -14.58 24.83 -0.08
C ARG A 273 -14.75 25.45 1.29
N SER A 274 -15.21 24.71 2.27
CA SER A 274 -15.47 25.20 3.65
C SER A 274 -14.32 24.94 4.62
N GLY A 275 -13.34 24.12 4.25
CA GLY A 275 -12.14 23.81 5.02
C GLY A 275 -11.33 22.75 4.30
N SER A 276 -10.04 22.96 4.12
CA SER A 276 -9.18 22.00 3.45
C SER A 276 -8.98 20.76 4.30
N VAL A 277 -9.31 19.58 3.77
CA VAL A 277 -8.84 18.32 4.35
C VAL A 277 -7.31 18.26 4.18
N PRO A 278 -6.52 18.09 5.24
CA PRO A 278 -5.07 17.95 5.14
C PRO A 278 -4.69 16.77 4.24
N ILE A 279 -3.91 17.04 3.18
CA ILE A 279 -3.34 16.03 2.30
C ILE A 279 -1.84 16.00 2.56
N LEU A 280 -1.34 14.87 3.07
CA LEU A 280 0.03 14.70 3.54
C LEU A 280 0.71 13.52 2.83
N PRO A 281 2.04 13.54 2.68
CA PRO A 281 2.79 12.40 2.20
C PRO A 281 2.92 11.30 3.28
N CYS A 282 3.00 10.04 2.87
CA CYS A 282 3.47 8.95 3.74
C CYS A 282 4.89 9.27 4.25
N THR A 283 5.12 9.05 5.53
CA THR A 283 6.40 9.41 6.19
C THR A 283 7.25 8.21 6.59
N LEU A 284 6.65 7.04 6.75
CA LEU A 284 7.38 5.86 7.18
C LEU A 284 8.12 5.19 6.03
N ALA A 285 9.40 4.88 6.25
CA ALA A 285 10.11 3.90 5.42
C ALA A 285 9.55 2.50 5.69
N HIS A 286 9.32 1.71 4.63
CA HIS A 286 8.81 0.34 4.76
C HIS A 286 7.46 0.22 5.49
N ASN A 287 6.57 1.17 5.29
CA ASN A 287 5.27 1.28 5.97
C ASN A 287 4.44 -0.01 5.96
N SER A 288 4.33 -0.72 4.83
CA SER A 288 3.59 -1.99 4.77
C SER A 288 4.22 -3.11 5.62
N LEU A 289 5.55 -3.12 5.82
CA LEU A 289 6.22 -4.06 6.72
C LEU A 289 5.93 -3.72 8.19
N VAL A 290 5.94 -2.43 8.53
CA VAL A 290 5.55 -1.97 9.86
C VAL A 290 4.09 -2.33 10.13
N GLY A 291 3.18 -2.07 9.18
CA GLY A 291 1.77 -2.42 9.32
C GLY A 291 1.52 -3.93 9.42
N ALA A 292 2.28 -4.75 8.70
CA ALA A 292 2.22 -6.21 8.83
C ALA A 292 2.64 -6.67 10.25
N ALA A 293 3.64 -6.04 10.82
CA ALA A 293 4.05 -6.31 12.20
C ALA A 293 3.00 -5.84 13.22
N GLU A 294 2.29 -4.74 12.95
CA GLU A 294 1.21 -4.26 13.81
C GLU A 294 0.06 -5.27 13.94
N LEU A 295 -0.25 -6.02 12.88
CA LEU A 295 -1.20 -7.13 12.98
C LEU A 295 -0.68 -8.22 13.94
N ALA A 296 0.61 -8.51 13.92
CA ALA A 296 1.20 -9.52 14.81
C ALA A 296 1.31 -9.03 16.26
N TRP A 297 1.43 -7.72 16.48
CA TRP A 297 1.41 -7.12 17.80
C TRP A 297 0.00 -6.95 18.39
N GLN A 298 -1.05 -6.94 17.56
CA GLN A 298 -2.41 -6.67 18.03
C GLN A 298 -2.88 -7.60 19.15
N PRO A 299 -2.70 -8.95 19.10
CA PRO A 299 -3.08 -9.81 20.22
C PRO A 299 -2.36 -9.50 21.53
N VAL A 300 -1.08 -9.08 21.44
CA VAL A 300 -0.30 -8.68 22.63
C VAL A 300 -0.80 -7.36 23.21
N LEU A 301 -1.26 -6.45 22.37
CA LEU A 301 -1.83 -5.18 22.80
C LEU A 301 -3.22 -5.33 23.40
N ASP A 302 -4.01 -6.26 22.87
CA ASP A 302 -5.38 -6.53 23.35
C ASP A 302 -5.37 -7.30 24.66
N ASP A 303 -4.54 -8.34 24.80
CA ASP A 303 -4.36 -9.14 26.01
C ASP A 303 -2.91 -9.60 26.19
N PRO A 304 -2.06 -8.79 26.84
CA PRO A 304 -0.65 -9.10 27.02
C PRO A 304 -0.41 -10.38 27.82
N LEU A 305 -1.26 -10.69 28.80
CA LEU A 305 -1.07 -11.86 29.66
C LEU A 305 -1.36 -13.15 28.91
N ALA A 306 -2.46 -13.21 28.15
CA ALA A 306 -2.80 -14.38 27.34
C ALA A 306 -1.84 -14.57 26.16
N ALA A 307 -1.37 -13.49 25.56
CA ALA A 307 -0.50 -13.55 24.37
C ALA A 307 0.96 -13.93 24.68
N LEU A 308 1.42 -13.71 25.92
CA LEU A 308 2.81 -13.96 26.32
C LEU A 308 2.96 -15.18 27.25
N ALA A 309 1.84 -15.78 27.69
CA ALA A 309 1.86 -17.04 28.43
C ALA A 309 2.21 -18.21 27.52
#